data_5e3b10d0619abd4b16cd3c5061376d82
#
_entry.id   5e3b10d0619abd4b16cd3c5061376d82
#
_cell.length_a   1.000
_cell.length_b   1.000
_cell.length_c   1.000
_cell.angle_alpha   90.00
_cell.angle_beta   90.00
_cell.angle_gamma   90.00
#
_symmetry.space_group_name_H-M   'P 1'
#
loop_
_entity.id
_entity.type
_entity.pdbx_description
1 polymer ?
#
loop_
_entity_poly.entity_id
_entity_poly.type
_entity_poly.pdbx_seq_one_letter_code
_entity_poly.pdbx_strand_id
1 'polypeptide(L)'
;YALSLAMEQRNEVLTEIDKDFICNTIQGRPIKPKTLGQKDYVEQIRKKMIVFGVGPAGTGKTYLAMAMAVTAFRNEEVSRIILTRPAIEAGEKLGFLPGDLQSKVDPYLRPLYDALYQIMGADSFAKNMERGLIEVAPLAYMRGRTLDNAFIILDEAQNTTPAQMKMFLTRIGFGSKVIITGDASQKDLPRDTTSG
;
A
#
# COMPACT_ATOMS: atom_id res chain seq x y z
N TYR A 1 22.48 9.88 -7.06
CA TYR A 1 22.58 9.05 -5.87
C TYR A 1 23.47 7.81 -6.09
N ALA A 2 23.22 6.98 -7.12
CA ALA A 2 24.07 5.83 -7.46
C ALA A 2 25.53 6.24 -7.78
N LEU A 3 25.70 7.33 -8.52
CA LEU A 3 27.00 7.91 -8.83
C LEU A 3 27.72 8.39 -7.55
N SER A 4 27.02 9.03 -6.65
CA SER A 4 27.56 9.49 -5.36
C SER A 4 28.04 8.32 -4.49
N LEU A 5 27.28 7.22 -4.45
CA LEU A 5 27.69 5.99 -3.75
C LEU A 5 28.92 5.33 -4.37
N ALA A 6 28.99 5.29 -5.70
CA ALA A 6 30.14 4.73 -6.43
C ALA A 6 31.42 5.53 -6.16
N MET A 7 31.34 6.85 -6.12
CA MET A 7 32.48 7.74 -5.82
C MET A 7 33.00 7.59 -4.39
N GLU A 8 32.15 7.16 -3.45
CA GLU A 8 32.51 6.94 -2.04
C GLU A 8 32.96 5.50 -1.70
N GLN A 9 33.34 4.70 -2.69
CA GLN A 9 33.73 3.28 -2.55
C GLN A 9 32.61 2.36 -2.01
N ARG A 10 31.33 2.68 -2.28
CA ARG A 10 30.18 1.89 -1.83
C ARG A 10 29.66 0.90 -2.88
N ASN A 11 30.53 0.39 -3.75
CA ASN A 11 30.15 -0.57 -4.79
C ASN A 11 29.50 -1.85 -4.22
N GLU A 12 29.90 -2.28 -3.03
CA GLU A 12 29.30 -3.44 -2.36
C GLU A 12 27.83 -3.21 -2.01
N VAL A 13 27.51 -1.99 -1.53
CA VAL A 13 26.14 -1.60 -1.19
C VAL A 13 25.22 -1.56 -2.43
N LEU A 14 25.73 -1.07 -3.56
CA LEU A 14 24.99 -1.08 -4.82
C LEU A 14 24.72 -2.51 -5.30
N THR A 15 25.72 -3.39 -5.16
CA THR A 15 25.59 -4.81 -5.52
C THR A 15 24.56 -5.52 -4.63
N GLU A 16 24.48 -5.17 -3.35
CA GLU A 16 23.47 -5.69 -2.44
C GLU A 16 22.05 -5.19 -2.77
N ILE A 17 21.90 -3.90 -3.12
CA ILE A 17 20.61 -3.35 -3.54
C ILE A 17 20.09 -4.09 -4.78
N ASP A 18 20.97 -4.45 -5.72
CA ASP A 18 20.61 -5.20 -6.92
C ASP A 18 20.18 -6.64 -6.64
N LYS A 19 20.64 -7.23 -5.55
CA LYS A 19 20.25 -8.59 -5.14
C LYS A 19 18.89 -8.66 -4.44
N ASP A 20 18.34 -7.53 -3.98
CA ASP A 20 17.07 -7.47 -3.24
C ASP A 20 15.84 -7.51 -4.16
N PHE A 21 15.83 -8.46 -5.07
CA PHE A 21 14.70 -8.73 -5.96
C PHE A 21 13.44 -9.10 -5.16
N ILE A 22 12.30 -8.49 -5.49
CA ILE A 22 11.00 -8.78 -4.89
C ILE A 22 10.20 -9.69 -5.82
N CYS A 23 9.86 -9.20 -7.01
CA CYS A 23 9.13 -9.94 -8.03
C CYS A 23 9.29 -9.28 -9.41
N ASN A 24 8.75 -9.91 -10.45
CA ASN A 24 8.61 -9.29 -11.75
C ASN A 24 7.19 -8.74 -11.94
N THR A 25 7.08 -7.63 -12.69
CA THR A 25 5.80 -7.22 -13.27
C THR A 25 5.32 -8.25 -14.28
N ILE A 26 4.05 -8.13 -14.70
CA ILE A 26 3.50 -8.99 -15.76
C ILE A 26 4.29 -8.90 -17.09
N GLN A 27 4.98 -7.78 -17.32
CA GLN A 27 5.84 -7.56 -18.49
C GLN A 27 7.29 -8.08 -18.29
N GLY A 28 7.57 -8.79 -17.20
CA GLY A 28 8.90 -9.32 -16.90
C GLY A 28 9.89 -8.28 -16.34
N ARG A 29 9.45 -7.07 -16.02
CA ARG A 29 10.34 -6.05 -15.45
C ARG A 29 10.56 -6.34 -13.96
N PRO A 30 11.82 -6.38 -13.47
CA PRO A 30 12.09 -6.66 -12.07
C PRO A 30 11.69 -5.49 -11.18
N ILE A 31 11.04 -5.80 -10.07
CA ILE A 31 10.76 -4.87 -8.97
C ILE A 31 11.76 -5.15 -7.86
N LYS A 32 12.55 -4.13 -7.52
CA LYS A 32 13.57 -4.17 -6.48
C LYS A 32 13.77 -2.79 -5.89
N PRO A 33 14.28 -2.67 -4.65
CA PRO A 33 14.69 -1.40 -4.09
C PRO A 33 15.73 -0.71 -4.97
N LYS A 34 15.60 0.60 -5.14
CA LYS A 34 16.52 1.44 -5.93
C LYS A 34 17.38 2.36 -5.05
N THR A 35 17.05 2.47 -3.77
CA THR A 35 17.75 3.30 -2.80
C THR A 35 17.93 2.55 -1.49
N LEU A 36 18.85 3.02 -0.63
CA LEU A 36 19.05 2.44 0.70
C LEU A 36 17.79 2.52 1.57
N GLY A 37 17.07 3.64 1.52
CA GLY A 37 15.80 3.80 2.25
C GLY A 37 14.74 2.81 1.79
N GLN A 38 14.65 2.54 0.48
CA GLN A 38 13.75 1.52 -0.05
C GLN A 38 14.19 0.10 0.36
N LYS A 39 15.50 -0.17 0.41
CA LYS A 39 16.04 -1.45 0.88
C LYS A 39 15.66 -1.69 2.35
N ASP A 40 15.91 -0.72 3.22
CA ASP A 40 15.53 -0.81 4.63
C ASP A 40 14.01 -1.01 4.77
N TYR A 41 13.21 -0.23 4.03
CA TYR A 41 11.75 -0.36 4.04
C TYR A 41 11.28 -1.78 3.67
N VAL A 42 11.80 -2.36 2.59
CA VAL A 42 11.47 -3.73 2.17
C VAL A 42 11.92 -4.74 3.22
N GLU A 43 13.09 -4.55 3.82
CA GLU A 43 13.59 -5.42 4.90
C GLU A 43 12.71 -5.35 6.15
N GLN A 44 12.24 -4.16 6.55
CA GLN A 44 11.30 -4.02 7.65
C GLN A 44 9.96 -4.70 7.34
N ILE A 45 9.46 -4.59 6.10
CA ILE A 45 8.24 -5.30 5.68
C ILE A 45 8.40 -6.82 5.82
N ARG A 46 9.56 -7.37 5.49
CA ARG A 46 9.81 -8.80 5.67
C ARG A 46 9.78 -9.22 7.13
N LYS A 47 10.36 -8.42 8.03
CA LYS A 47 10.60 -8.78 9.43
C LYS A 47 9.47 -8.43 10.39
N LYS A 48 8.68 -7.40 10.11
CA LYS A 48 7.73 -6.82 11.06
C LYS A 48 6.29 -7.09 10.66
N MET A 49 5.42 -7.16 11.66
CA MET A 49 3.98 -7.29 11.46
C MET A 49 3.34 -5.98 10.99
N ILE A 50 3.77 -4.85 11.54
CA ILE A 50 3.28 -3.52 11.20
C ILE A 50 4.46 -2.64 10.84
N VAL A 51 4.39 -1.98 9.68
CA VAL A 51 5.41 -1.05 9.18
C VAL A 51 4.78 0.27 8.74
N PHE A 52 5.35 1.36 9.17
CA PHE A 52 5.00 2.70 8.72
C PHE A 52 6.01 3.18 7.68
N GLY A 53 5.55 3.39 6.46
CA GLY A 53 6.33 3.96 5.36
C GLY A 53 6.01 5.44 5.19
N VAL A 54 6.69 6.31 5.93
CA VAL A 54 6.48 7.77 5.88
C VAL A 54 7.53 8.43 5.01
N GLY A 55 7.11 9.30 4.11
CA GLY A 55 8.02 10.05 3.25
C GLY A 55 7.32 10.71 2.07
N PRO A 56 8.04 11.52 1.28
CA PRO A 56 7.46 12.27 0.15
C PRO A 56 6.76 11.38 -0.88
N ALA A 57 5.82 11.97 -1.63
CA ALA A 57 5.21 11.31 -2.78
C ALA A 57 6.26 10.88 -3.82
N GLY A 58 5.95 9.86 -4.60
CA GLY A 58 6.83 9.39 -5.68
C GLY A 58 8.04 8.57 -5.22
N THR A 59 8.22 8.31 -3.93
CA THR A 59 9.33 7.49 -3.40
C THR A 59 9.11 5.98 -3.48
N GLY A 60 7.99 5.54 -4.07
CA GLY A 60 7.69 4.13 -4.32
C GLY A 60 7.18 3.33 -3.13
N LYS A 61 6.82 3.97 -2.02
CA LYS A 61 6.35 3.31 -0.79
C LYS A 61 5.21 2.33 -1.03
N THR A 62 4.13 2.82 -1.60
CA THR A 62 2.92 2.02 -1.86
C THR A 62 3.16 0.95 -2.91
N TYR A 63 3.90 1.28 -3.97
CA TYR A 63 4.23 0.33 -5.03
C TYR A 63 5.09 -0.85 -4.52
N LEU A 64 6.11 -0.58 -3.72
CA LEU A 64 6.94 -1.62 -3.10
C LEU A 64 6.13 -2.47 -2.11
N ALA A 65 5.27 -1.84 -1.31
CA ALA A 65 4.37 -2.57 -0.41
C ALA A 65 3.43 -3.51 -1.18
N MET A 66 2.87 -3.06 -2.31
CA MET A 66 2.03 -3.90 -3.17
C MET A 66 2.81 -5.06 -3.81
N ALA A 67 4.04 -4.83 -4.26
CA ALA A 67 4.90 -5.90 -4.77
C ALA A 67 5.18 -6.95 -3.70
N MET A 68 5.44 -6.53 -2.47
CA MET A 68 5.61 -7.41 -1.33
C MET A 68 4.33 -8.19 -1.00
N ALA A 69 3.17 -7.52 -1.05
CA ALA A 69 1.87 -8.15 -0.81
C ALA A 69 1.55 -9.23 -1.85
N VAL A 70 1.77 -8.92 -3.13
CA VAL A 70 1.57 -9.91 -4.22
C VAL A 70 2.52 -11.09 -4.09
N THR A 71 3.77 -10.85 -3.67
CA THR A 71 4.75 -11.92 -3.43
C THR A 71 4.32 -12.81 -2.27
N ALA A 72 3.95 -12.23 -1.13
CA ALA A 72 3.45 -12.97 0.03
C ALA A 72 2.18 -13.78 -0.28
N PHE A 73 1.28 -13.20 -1.08
CA PHE A 73 0.06 -13.88 -1.52
C PHE A 73 0.37 -15.06 -2.47
N ARG A 74 1.27 -14.90 -3.43
CA ARG A 74 1.71 -15.99 -4.33
C ARG A 74 2.44 -17.11 -3.60
N ASN A 75 3.16 -16.78 -2.52
CA ASN A 75 3.87 -17.75 -1.68
C ASN A 75 2.96 -18.37 -0.61
N GLU A 76 1.67 -18.05 -0.60
CA GLU A 76 0.68 -18.54 0.39
C GLU A 76 1.03 -18.15 1.85
N GLU A 77 1.86 -17.12 2.05
CA GLU A 77 2.18 -16.57 3.36
C GLU A 77 0.96 -15.84 3.97
N VAL A 78 0.09 -15.32 3.11
CA VAL A 78 -1.20 -14.71 3.45
C VAL A 78 -2.28 -15.23 2.52
N SER A 79 -3.53 -15.28 2.99
CA SER A 79 -4.65 -15.77 2.20
C SER A 79 -5.35 -14.70 1.38
N ARG A 80 -5.13 -13.42 1.69
CA ARG A 80 -5.75 -12.27 0.98
C ARG A 80 -4.88 -11.03 1.03
N ILE A 81 -5.19 -10.13 0.08
CA ILE A 81 -4.62 -8.78 0.03
C ILE A 81 -5.77 -7.78 0.23
N ILE A 82 -5.60 -6.83 1.12
CA ILE A 82 -6.56 -5.74 1.37
C ILE A 82 -5.86 -4.42 1.19
N LEU A 83 -6.31 -3.64 0.22
CA LEU A 83 -5.83 -2.28 -0.04
C LEU A 83 -6.92 -1.29 0.35
N THR A 84 -6.57 -0.33 1.15
CA THR A 84 -7.53 0.67 1.62
C THR A 84 -6.92 2.07 1.65
N ARG A 85 -7.77 3.07 1.43
CA ARG A 85 -7.48 4.49 1.57
C ARG A 85 -8.57 5.16 2.39
N PRO A 86 -8.24 6.19 3.22
CA PRO A 86 -9.26 7.04 3.79
C PRO A 86 -9.97 7.78 2.66
N ALA A 87 -11.31 7.76 2.63
CA ALA A 87 -12.05 8.60 1.71
C ALA A 87 -11.88 10.08 2.11
N ILE A 88 -11.35 10.89 1.18
CA ILE A 88 -11.29 12.34 1.37
C ILE A 88 -12.59 12.90 0.83
N GLU A 89 -13.38 13.54 1.67
CA GLU A 89 -14.47 14.38 1.22
C GLU A 89 -13.87 15.66 0.59
N ALA A 90 -13.60 15.59 -0.71
CA ALA A 90 -13.25 16.77 -1.48
C ALA A 90 -14.48 17.69 -1.56
N GLY A 91 -14.72 18.50 -0.53
CA GLY A 91 -15.67 19.65 -0.53
C GLY A 91 -17.14 19.37 -0.86
N GLU A 92 -17.49 18.21 -1.39
CA GLU A 92 -18.82 17.77 -1.72
C GLU A 92 -19.19 16.53 -0.91
N LYS A 93 -20.22 16.63 -0.11
CA LYS A 93 -20.77 15.50 0.63
C LYS A 93 -21.08 14.38 -0.37
N LEU A 94 -20.46 13.24 -0.23
CA LEU A 94 -20.63 12.01 -1.05
C LEU A 94 -22.13 11.63 -1.28
N GLY A 95 -23.04 12.24 -0.55
CA GLY A 95 -24.50 12.01 -0.63
C GLY A 95 -25.25 12.71 -1.77
N PHE A 96 -24.66 13.68 -2.47
CA PHE A 96 -25.40 14.54 -3.42
C PHE A 96 -25.15 14.24 -4.91
N LEU A 97 -24.20 13.37 -5.28
CA LEU A 97 -23.99 13.01 -6.67
C LEU A 97 -24.83 11.79 -7.06
N PRO A 98 -25.56 11.82 -8.19
CA PRO A 98 -26.26 10.65 -8.70
C PRO A 98 -25.22 9.58 -9.09
N GLY A 99 -25.40 8.38 -8.61
CA GLY A 99 -24.54 7.23 -8.90
C GLY A 99 -24.33 6.35 -7.66
N ASP A 100 -23.98 5.10 -7.90
CA ASP A 100 -23.61 4.14 -6.87
C ASP A 100 -22.37 4.64 -6.09
N LEU A 101 -22.32 4.35 -4.80
CA LEU A 101 -21.18 4.71 -3.93
C LEU A 101 -19.86 4.21 -4.52
N GLN A 102 -19.89 3.06 -5.16
CA GLN A 102 -18.75 2.43 -5.82
C GLN A 102 -18.21 3.25 -6.99
N SER A 103 -19.09 3.83 -7.82
CA SER A 103 -18.69 4.68 -8.95
C SER A 103 -18.07 6.02 -8.54
N LYS A 104 -18.38 6.50 -7.33
CA LYS A 104 -17.85 7.76 -6.78
C LYS A 104 -16.49 7.59 -6.11
N VAL A 105 -16.22 6.40 -5.60
CA VAL A 105 -14.97 6.08 -4.90
C VAL A 105 -13.90 5.54 -5.86
N ASP A 106 -14.32 5.00 -6.99
CA ASP A 106 -13.45 4.32 -7.96
C ASP A 106 -12.29 5.19 -8.48
N PRO A 107 -12.46 6.48 -8.85
CA PRO A 107 -11.36 7.31 -9.29
C PRO A 107 -10.26 7.51 -8.24
N TYR A 108 -10.64 7.55 -6.96
CA TYR A 108 -9.70 7.72 -5.85
C TYR A 108 -8.86 6.45 -5.58
N LEU A 109 -9.45 5.29 -5.82
CA LEU A 109 -8.78 4.00 -5.67
C LEU A 109 -8.02 3.56 -6.94
N ARG A 110 -8.25 4.23 -8.07
CA ARG A 110 -7.69 3.87 -9.37
C ARG A 110 -6.17 3.64 -9.39
N PRO A 111 -5.34 4.49 -8.73
CA PRO A 111 -3.90 4.24 -8.70
C PRO A 111 -3.51 2.90 -8.05
N LEU A 112 -4.33 2.38 -7.13
CA LEU A 112 -4.11 1.07 -6.51
C LEU A 112 -4.42 -0.06 -7.49
N TYR A 113 -5.51 0.06 -8.27
CA TYR A 113 -5.85 -0.89 -9.34
C TYR A 113 -4.76 -0.94 -10.41
N ASP A 114 -4.29 0.23 -10.87
CA ASP A 114 -3.29 0.33 -11.93
C ASP A 114 -1.97 -0.33 -11.52
N ALA A 115 -1.55 -0.14 -10.26
CA ALA A 115 -0.35 -0.79 -9.74
C ALA A 115 -0.52 -2.32 -9.64
N LEU A 116 -1.67 -2.82 -9.20
CA LEU A 116 -1.94 -4.25 -9.15
C LEU A 116 -2.00 -4.87 -10.55
N TYR A 117 -2.60 -4.18 -11.53
CA TYR A 117 -2.60 -4.63 -12.93
C TYR A 117 -1.17 -4.75 -13.47
N GLN A 118 -0.31 -3.80 -13.15
CA GLN A 118 1.09 -3.82 -13.59
C GLN A 118 1.87 -4.98 -12.96
N ILE A 119 1.61 -5.32 -11.70
CA ILE A 119 2.37 -6.34 -10.96
C ILE A 119 1.85 -7.74 -11.28
N MET A 120 0.55 -7.97 -11.28
CA MET A 120 -0.01 -9.32 -11.38
C MET A 120 -0.82 -9.60 -12.65
N GLY A 121 -1.11 -8.60 -13.45
CA GLY A 121 -1.92 -8.69 -14.66
C GLY A 121 -3.42 -8.54 -14.38
N ALA A 122 -4.16 -8.01 -15.38
CA ALA A 122 -5.57 -7.69 -15.24
C ALA A 122 -6.43 -8.95 -14.97
N ASP A 123 -6.18 -10.03 -15.69
CA ASP A 123 -6.96 -11.28 -15.57
C ASP A 123 -6.80 -11.93 -14.20
N SER A 124 -5.55 -12.01 -13.70
CA SER A 124 -5.26 -12.56 -12.37
C SER A 124 -5.87 -11.69 -11.27
N PHE A 125 -5.76 -10.38 -11.42
CA PHE A 125 -6.35 -9.43 -10.48
C PHE A 125 -7.88 -9.56 -10.44
N ALA A 126 -8.55 -9.51 -11.60
CA ALA A 126 -10.01 -9.62 -11.71
C ALA A 126 -10.52 -10.92 -11.09
N LYS A 127 -9.89 -12.06 -11.42
CA LYS A 127 -10.23 -13.36 -10.88
C LYS A 127 -10.11 -13.43 -9.34
N ASN A 128 -9.06 -12.85 -8.78
CA ASN A 128 -8.87 -12.84 -7.32
C ASN A 128 -9.79 -11.84 -6.61
N MET A 129 -10.15 -10.72 -7.25
CA MET A 129 -11.19 -9.81 -6.78
C MET A 129 -12.55 -10.50 -6.71
N GLU A 130 -12.97 -11.19 -7.77
CA GLU A 130 -14.23 -11.94 -7.84
C GLU A 130 -14.31 -13.01 -6.75
N ARG A 131 -13.20 -13.66 -6.44
CA ARG A 131 -13.10 -14.65 -5.37
C ARG A 131 -13.00 -14.05 -3.96
N GLY A 132 -12.94 -12.72 -3.82
CA GLY A 132 -12.77 -12.04 -2.55
C GLY A 132 -11.38 -12.21 -1.92
N LEU A 133 -10.38 -12.65 -2.69
CA LEU A 133 -9.01 -12.85 -2.21
C LEU A 133 -8.18 -11.55 -2.31
N ILE A 134 -8.59 -10.63 -3.16
CA ILE A 134 -8.06 -9.27 -3.24
C ILE A 134 -9.21 -8.31 -3.09
N GLU A 135 -9.06 -7.34 -2.22
CA GLU A 135 -10.05 -6.31 -1.96
C GLU A 135 -9.40 -4.92 -2.03
N VAL A 136 -10.03 -4.03 -2.76
CA VAL A 136 -9.65 -2.61 -2.82
C VAL A 136 -10.88 -1.81 -2.42
N ALA A 137 -10.84 -1.18 -1.26
CA ALA A 137 -12.02 -0.53 -0.68
C ALA A 137 -11.65 0.68 0.19
N PRO A 138 -12.59 1.63 0.37
CA PRO A 138 -12.42 2.72 1.33
C PRO A 138 -12.22 2.21 2.76
N LEU A 139 -11.46 2.96 3.55
CA LEU A 139 -11.17 2.62 4.96
C LEU A 139 -12.44 2.38 5.79
N ALA A 140 -13.51 3.13 5.53
CA ALA A 140 -14.77 2.97 6.25
C ALA A 140 -15.38 1.55 6.14
N TYR A 141 -15.07 0.81 5.06
CA TYR A 141 -15.57 -0.55 4.83
C TYR A 141 -14.88 -1.60 5.71
N MET A 142 -13.80 -1.22 6.39
CA MET A 142 -13.09 -2.10 7.34
C MET A 142 -13.78 -2.14 8.70
N ARG A 143 -14.69 -1.20 8.98
CA ARG A 143 -15.37 -1.10 10.27
C ARG A 143 -16.17 -2.36 10.62
N GLY A 144 -16.02 -2.85 11.86
CA GLY A 144 -16.73 -4.03 12.36
C GLY A 144 -16.19 -5.37 11.87
N ARG A 145 -15.10 -5.36 11.11
CA ARG A 145 -14.48 -6.58 10.57
C ARG A 145 -13.27 -7.01 11.41
N THR A 146 -12.91 -8.26 11.29
CA THR A 146 -11.61 -8.79 11.73
C THR A 146 -10.85 -9.26 10.48
N LEU A 147 -9.64 -8.74 10.29
CA LEU A 147 -8.85 -8.97 9.09
C LEU A 147 -7.72 -9.96 9.42
N ASP A 148 -8.02 -11.25 9.31
CA ASP A 148 -7.09 -12.35 9.59
C ASP A 148 -6.34 -12.80 8.34
N ASN A 149 -5.11 -13.28 8.52
CA ASN A 149 -4.27 -13.88 7.47
C ASN A 149 -4.21 -13.05 6.18
N ALA A 150 -4.16 -11.73 6.33
CA ALA A 150 -4.21 -10.79 5.23
C ALA A 150 -2.94 -9.93 5.18
N PHE A 151 -2.52 -9.57 3.98
CA PHE A 151 -1.58 -8.48 3.77
C PHE A 151 -2.39 -7.20 3.54
N ILE A 152 -2.31 -6.27 4.48
CA ILE A 152 -3.16 -5.09 4.52
C ILE A 152 -2.30 -3.85 4.25
N ILE A 153 -2.71 -3.02 3.30
CA ILE A 153 -2.04 -1.75 3.00
C ILE A 153 -3.05 -0.62 3.21
N LEU A 154 -2.75 0.25 4.16
CA LEU A 154 -3.44 1.53 4.32
C LEU A 154 -2.59 2.61 3.66
N ASP A 155 -3.05 3.09 2.53
CA ASP A 155 -2.37 4.14 1.75
C ASP A 155 -2.96 5.51 2.03
N GLU A 156 -2.18 6.58 1.85
CA GLU A 156 -2.56 7.98 2.15
C GLU A 156 -3.00 8.18 3.62
N ALA A 157 -2.33 7.50 4.55
CA ALA A 157 -2.70 7.46 5.96
C ALA A 157 -2.67 8.83 6.66
N GLN A 158 -1.92 9.81 6.14
CA GLN A 158 -1.94 11.20 6.64
C GLN A 158 -3.34 11.84 6.59
N ASN A 159 -4.23 11.29 5.78
CA ASN A 159 -5.61 11.74 5.62
C ASN A 159 -6.61 10.98 6.52
N THR A 160 -6.13 10.15 7.45
CA THR A 160 -6.94 9.56 8.51
C THR A 160 -7.06 10.51 9.70
N THR A 161 -8.20 10.45 10.38
CA THR A 161 -8.32 11.01 11.73
C THR A 161 -7.78 10.01 12.77
N PRO A 162 -7.46 10.45 14.02
CA PRO A 162 -7.08 9.54 15.10
C PRO A 162 -8.13 8.44 15.35
N ALA A 163 -9.41 8.76 15.24
CA ALA A 163 -10.51 7.80 15.40
C ALA A 163 -10.51 6.74 14.27
N GLN A 164 -10.27 7.16 13.02
CA GLN A 164 -10.16 6.24 11.88
C GLN A 164 -8.92 5.35 11.98
N MET A 165 -7.77 5.90 12.38
CA MET A 165 -6.55 5.12 12.61
C MET A 165 -6.75 4.10 13.73
N LYS A 166 -7.34 4.50 14.85
CA LYS A 166 -7.68 3.60 15.94
C LYS A 166 -8.63 2.49 15.48
N MET A 167 -9.67 2.85 14.73
CA MET A 167 -10.60 1.88 14.15
C MET A 167 -9.85 0.87 13.27
N PHE A 168 -8.99 1.32 12.39
CA PHE A 168 -8.22 0.46 11.49
C PHE A 168 -7.29 -0.49 12.26
N LEU A 169 -6.48 0.01 13.17
CA LEU A 169 -5.53 -0.81 13.94
C LEU A 169 -6.22 -1.89 14.76
N THR A 170 -7.45 -1.64 15.23
CA THR A 170 -8.25 -2.64 15.98
C THR A 170 -8.92 -3.69 15.09
N ARG A 171 -8.81 -3.58 13.76
CA ARG A 171 -9.31 -4.60 12.79
C ARG A 171 -8.28 -5.66 12.47
N ILE A 172 -7.01 -5.40 12.77
CA ILE A 172 -5.91 -6.30 12.44
C ILE A 172 -6.08 -7.59 13.24
N GLY A 173 -6.25 -8.67 12.51
CA GLY A 173 -6.43 -10.00 13.07
C GLY A 173 -5.14 -10.82 13.09
N PHE A 174 -5.28 -12.08 13.46
CA PHE A 174 -4.17 -13.00 13.61
C PHE A 174 -3.54 -13.33 12.23
N GLY A 175 -2.23 -13.45 12.19
CA GLY A 175 -1.49 -13.83 10.97
C GLY A 175 -1.44 -12.76 9.89
N SER A 176 -1.90 -11.54 10.17
CA SER A 176 -1.88 -10.43 9.21
C SER A 176 -0.61 -9.61 9.29
N LYS A 177 -0.23 -9.05 8.14
CA LYS A 177 0.84 -8.07 7.98
C LYS A 177 0.25 -6.75 7.49
N VAL A 178 0.70 -5.64 8.06
CA VAL A 178 0.11 -4.32 7.82
C VAL A 178 1.19 -3.32 7.44
N ILE A 179 0.96 -2.65 6.33
CA ILE A 179 1.80 -1.54 5.88
C ILE A 179 0.95 -0.28 5.83
N ILE A 180 1.42 0.75 6.49
CA ILE A 180 0.77 2.06 6.55
C ILE A 180 1.66 3.05 5.82
N THR A 181 1.21 3.58 4.69
CA THR A 181 1.98 4.54 3.89
C THR A 181 1.36 5.93 3.97
N GLY A 182 2.21 6.94 3.98
CA GLY A 182 1.75 8.32 4.03
C GLY A 182 2.83 9.34 3.71
N ASP A 183 2.37 10.56 3.44
CA ASP A 183 3.19 11.74 3.25
C ASP A 183 2.69 12.85 4.18
N ALA A 184 3.42 13.12 5.24
CA ALA A 184 3.05 14.12 6.24
C ALA A 184 2.95 15.55 5.68
N SER A 185 3.54 15.81 4.51
CA SER A 185 3.48 17.10 3.81
C SER A 185 2.20 17.29 2.99
N GLN A 186 1.48 16.21 2.66
CA GLN A 186 0.29 16.20 1.79
C GLN A 186 -0.99 15.86 2.56
N LYS A 187 -1.31 16.70 3.54
CA LYS A 187 -2.51 16.52 4.36
C LYS A 187 -3.69 17.26 3.73
N ASP A 188 -4.71 16.50 3.31
CA ASP A 188 -5.96 17.01 2.70
C ASP A 188 -7.14 17.06 3.68
N LEU A 189 -6.89 16.84 4.98
CA LEU A 189 -7.89 16.99 6.03
C LEU A 189 -8.27 18.46 6.25
N PRO A 190 -9.51 18.74 6.70
CA PRO A 190 -9.90 20.09 7.13
C PRO A 190 -8.88 20.68 8.11
N ARG A 191 -8.68 22.01 8.05
CA ARG A 191 -7.61 22.71 8.80
C ARG A 191 -7.61 22.43 10.30
N ASP A 192 -8.78 22.21 10.87
CA ASP A 192 -8.98 21.98 12.32
C ASP A 192 -8.95 20.48 12.69
N THR A 193 -8.63 19.60 11.74
CA THR A 193 -8.61 18.16 11.96
C THR A 193 -7.18 17.65 12.12
N THR A 194 -6.91 16.95 13.21
CA THR A 194 -5.62 16.29 13.45
C THR A 194 -5.53 15.01 12.63
N SER A 195 -4.37 14.76 12.03
CA SER A 195 -4.05 13.49 11.38
C SER A 195 -3.87 12.37 12.41
N GLY A 196 -4.34 11.19 12.07
CA GLY A 196 -4.22 9.97 12.87
C GLY A 196 -2.84 9.34 12.84
#